data_badd41bf523fdf76fa8aa291eaf0b767
#
_entry.id   badd41bf523fdf76fa8aa291eaf0b767
#
_cell.length_a   1.000
_cell.length_b   1.000
_cell.length_c   1.000
_cell.angle_alpha   90.00
_cell.angle_beta   90.00
_cell.angle_gamma   90.00
#
_symmetry.space_group_name_H-M   'P 1'
#
loop_
_entity.id
_entity.type
_entity.pdbx_description
1 polymer ?
#
loop_
_entity_poly.entity_id
_entity_poly.type
_entity_poly.pdbx_seq_one_letter_code
_entity_poly.pdbx_strand_id
1 'polypeptide(L)'
;MGSKMLCLGIEGTAEKTGVGIVDDEGNILSSVVKSLIPDTGGIHPREAAEHHSKYLPELFTEALEEAGVEARDIDLVAFSRGPGLGPALRTVATAARTIALTLDIPIVGVNHCIGHIEIGRLTTGAEDPVSLYVSGGNTQVIAFEENRYRVFGETLDIAVGNMLDQFSREVGMGHPGGPKVEELAGKSSNYIRLPYTVKGMDLAFSGLLTAALRKYEAGAELEDLCYSLQETAFSMLVEVTERALAHTKKREVLLCGGVAVNKRLRTMLEKMCEGHYAKFFMPPPEYCGDNGAMIAWLGQLTYKYKGPDRIKDTTIIQRYRTDQVDIPWMEESKEKLELPSHLKAKGAEANIYNGTWLHYNVIVKERIKKDYRIKEIDEDLRRFRTRNEAKLFNEAKKCGVLTPLLFDINLEKASIKMENIIGKPLNDIIE
;
A
#
# COMPACT_ATOMS: atom_id res chain seq x y z
N MET A 1 -17.40 8.20 -35.94
CA MET A 1 -16.77 7.91 -34.65
C MET A 1 -17.64 8.60 -33.61
N GLY A 2 -18.22 7.87 -32.66
CA GLY A 2 -18.95 8.49 -31.55
C GLY A 2 -17.98 9.37 -30.76
N SER A 3 -18.43 10.52 -30.24
CA SER A 3 -17.61 11.32 -29.33
C SER A 3 -17.33 10.48 -28.10
N LYS A 4 -16.04 10.41 -27.68
CA LYS A 4 -15.64 9.74 -26.44
C LYS A 4 -16.16 10.53 -25.26
N MET A 5 -16.67 9.84 -24.24
CA MET A 5 -17.14 10.49 -23.02
C MET A 5 -15.95 10.98 -22.18
N LEU A 6 -15.91 12.27 -21.87
CA LEU A 6 -14.84 12.90 -21.10
C LEU A 6 -15.25 13.08 -19.63
N CYS A 7 -14.44 12.56 -18.73
CA CYS A 7 -14.59 12.75 -17.28
C CYS A 7 -13.54 13.71 -16.74
N LEU A 8 -13.98 14.75 -16.05
CA LEU A 8 -13.15 15.66 -15.26
C LEU A 8 -13.07 15.13 -13.82
N GLY A 9 -11.88 14.81 -13.33
CA GLY A 9 -11.63 14.38 -11.96
C GLY A 9 -11.01 15.48 -11.12
N ILE A 10 -11.52 15.66 -9.90
CA ILE A 10 -11.01 16.65 -8.93
C ILE A 10 -10.53 15.92 -7.69
N GLU A 11 -9.23 15.99 -7.43
CA GLU A 11 -8.57 15.49 -6.23
C GLU A 11 -8.26 16.64 -5.26
N GLY A 12 -8.42 16.37 -3.96
CA GLY A 12 -8.04 17.31 -2.90
C GLY A 12 -8.39 16.77 -1.52
N THR A 13 -7.78 15.64 -1.18
CA THR A 13 -8.01 14.98 0.12
C THR A 13 -7.13 15.52 1.25
N ALA A 14 -5.93 16.03 0.91
CA ALA A 14 -4.96 16.54 1.89
C ALA A 14 -4.21 17.79 1.35
N GLU A 15 -2.87 17.73 1.21
CA GLU A 15 -2.05 18.89 0.79
C GLU A 15 -2.05 19.17 -0.71
N LYS A 16 -2.38 18.16 -1.51
CA LYS A 16 -2.40 18.30 -2.95
C LYS A 16 -3.80 18.60 -3.45
N THR A 17 -3.90 19.46 -4.44
CA THR A 17 -5.10 19.62 -5.24
C THR A 17 -4.76 19.36 -6.70
N GLY A 18 -5.60 18.61 -7.38
CA GLY A 18 -5.36 18.20 -8.76
C GLY A 18 -6.63 18.12 -9.57
N VAL A 19 -6.51 18.41 -10.86
CA VAL A 19 -7.56 18.27 -11.85
C VAL A 19 -7.01 17.43 -13.00
N GLY A 20 -7.79 16.50 -13.52
CA GLY A 20 -7.39 15.67 -14.65
C GLY A 20 -8.58 15.29 -15.51
N ILE A 21 -8.33 15.00 -16.77
CA ILE A 21 -9.35 14.62 -17.75
C ILE A 21 -8.97 13.28 -18.37
N VAL A 22 -9.90 12.33 -18.33
CA VAL A 22 -9.73 10.97 -18.86
C VAL A 22 -10.95 10.59 -19.70
N ASP A 23 -10.71 9.96 -20.86
CA ASP A 23 -11.80 9.46 -21.69
C ASP A 23 -12.33 8.08 -21.22
N ASP A 24 -13.41 7.59 -21.78
CA ASP A 24 -14.05 6.31 -21.45
C ASP A 24 -13.27 5.06 -21.91
N GLU A 25 -12.19 5.24 -22.68
CA GLU A 25 -11.23 4.19 -23.04
C GLU A 25 -10.01 4.17 -22.10
N GLY A 26 -9.90 5.14 -21.17
CA GLY A 26 -8.78 5.25 -20.22
C GLY A 26 -7.59 6.05 -20.74
N ASN A 27 -7.75 6.83 -21.83
CA ASN A 27 -6.69 7.73 -22.25
C ASN A 27 -6.67 8.94 -21.31
N ILE A 28 -5.54 9.20 -20.69
CA ILE A 28 -5.33 10.36 -19.81
C ILE A 28 -4.98 11.54 -20.71
N LEU A 29 -5.86 12.54 -20.78
CA LEU A 29 -5.70 13.71 -21.63
C LEU A 29 -5.00 14.85 -20.90
N SER A 30 -5.21 14.97 -19.59
CA SER A 30 -4.51 15.94 -18.74
C SER A 30 -4.45 15.48 -17.29
N SER A 31 -3.42 15.95 -16.57
CA SER A 31 -3.28 15.68 -15.13
C SER A 31 -2.42 16.75 -14.46
N VAL A 32 -3.03 17.81 -13.99
CA VAL A 32 -2.37 18.96 -13.36
C VAL A 32 -2.54 18.94 -11.85
N VAL A 33 -1.49 19.26 -11.11
CA VAL A 33 -1.45 19.17 -9.64
C VAL A 33 -0.70 20.35 -9.04
N LYS A 34 -1.22 20.86 -7.94
CA LYS A 34 -0.55 21.87 -7.11
C LYS A 34 -0.47 21.41 -5.66
N SER A 35 0.71 21.49 -5.07
CA SER A 35 0.97 21.03 -3.70
C SER A 35 1.10 22.20 -2.74
N LEU A 36 0.46 22.08 -1.56
CA LEU A 36 0.73 22.95 -0.42
C LEU A 36 2.00 22.44 0.28
N ILE A 37 3.00 23.28 0.37
CA ILE A 37 4.20 23.02 1.14
C ILE A 37 4.13 23.91 2.39
N PRO A 38 3.90 23.34 3.59
CA PRO A 38 3.84 24.14 4.81
C PRO A 38 5.24 24.66 5.17
N ASP A 39 5.33 25.92 5.58
CA ASP A 39 6.59 26.54 6.02
C ASP A 39 7.11 25.86 7.32
N THR A 40 6.21 25.48 8.21
CA THR A 40 6.51 24.82 9.49
C THR A 40 5.41 23.81 9.86
N GLY A 41 5.78 22.77 10.59
CA GLY A 41 4.81 21.80 11.14
C GLY A 41 4.25 20.83 10.11
N GLY A 42 3.05 20.32 10.36
CA GLY A 42 2.27 19.44 9.50
C GLY A 42 1.19 20.21 8.73
N ILE A 43 0.45 19.51 7.88
CA ILE A 43 -0.62 20.11 7.07
C ILE A 43 -1.81 20.47 7.96
N HIS A 44 -2.15 21.76 7.99
CA HIS A 44 -3.33 22.23 8.70
C HIS A 44 -4.57 22.12 7.81
N PRO A 45 -5.68 21.48 8.27
CA PRO A 45 -6.85 21.23 7.42
C PRO A 45 -7.48 22.47 6.80
N ARG A 46 -7.41 23.61 7.48
CA ARG A 46 -7.92 24.88 6.97
C ARG A 46 -7.03 25.43 5.85
N GLU A 47 -5.71 25.38 6.02
CA GLU A 47 -4.75 25.83 5.02
C GLU A 47 -4.87 25.00 3.74
N ALA A 48 -5.07 23.68 3.85
CA ALA A 48 -5.35 22.82 2.73
C ALA A 48 -6.63 23.25 1.98
N ALA A 49 -7.72 23.56 2.70
CA ALA A 49 -8.96 24.02 2.09
C ALA A 49 -8.81 25.39 1.41
N GLU A 50 -8.08 26.34 2.02
CA GLU A 50 -7.75 27.64 1.44
C GLU A 50 -6.89 27.50 0.18
N HIS A 51 -5.90 26.62 0.22
CA HIS A 51 -5.07 26.27 -0.95
C HIS A 51 -5.93 25.72 -2.09
N HIS A 52 -6.81 24.76 -1.81
CA HIS A 52 -7.69 24.19 -2.84
C HIS A 52 -8.64 25.26 -3.42
N SER A 53 -9.26 26.06 -2.57
CA SER A 53 -10.15 27.15 -3.02
C SER A 53 -9.44 28.15 -3.94
N LYS A 54 -8.17 28.43 -3.64
CA LYS A 54 -7.36 29.38 -4.43
C LYS A 54 -6.97 28.81 -5.80
N TYR A 55 -6.54 27.55 -5.85
CA TYR A 55 -5.90 26.99 -7.05
C TYR A 55 -6.81 26.14 -7.95
N LEU A 56 -7.96 25.64 -7.45
CA LEU A 56 -8.86 24.83 -8.27
C LEU A 56 -9.33 25.56 -9.56
N PRO A 57 -9.67 26.87 -9.56
CA PRO A 57 -10.06 27.55 -10.80
C PRO A 57 -8.94 27.59 -11.84
N GLU A 58 -7.68 27.82 -11.40
CA GLU A 58 -6.49 27.83 -12.27
C GLU A 58 -6.26 26.42 -12.85
N LEU A 59 -6.24 25.38 -11.99
CA LEU A 59 -6.04 24.00 -12.42
C LEU A 59 -7.14 23.48 -13.33
N PHE A 60 -8.38 23.93 -13.15
CA PHE A 60 -9.48 23.61 -14.06
C PHE A 60 -9.20 24.12 -15.48
N THR A 61 -8.77 25.38 -15.60
CA THR A 61 -8.42 25.98 -16.90
C THR A 61 -7.21 25.29 -17.52
N GLU A 62 -6.15 25.06 -16.73
CA GLU A 62 -4.93 24.40 -17.17
C GLU A 62 -5.20 22.96 -17.66
N ALA A 63 -6.06 22.22 -16.97
CA ALA A 63 -6.43 20.87 -17.37
C ALA A 63 -7.19 20.83 -18.71
N LEU A 64 -8.07 21.79 -18.96
CA LEU A 64 -8.77 21.91 -20.24
C LEU A 64 -7.81 22.27 -21.38
N GLU A 65 -6.90 23.22 -21.13
CA GLU A 65 -5.88 23.64 -22.12
C GLU A 65 -4.94 22.48 -22.47
N GLU A 66 -4.43 21.74 -21.47
CA GLU A 66 -3.57 20.56 -21.68
C GLU A 66 -4.29 19.46 -22.45
N ALA A 67 -5.57 19.23 -22.16
CA ALA A 67 -6.39 18.23 -22.86
C ALA A 67 -6.82 18.71 -24.27
N GLY A 68 -6.72 20.00 -24.57
CA GLY A 68 -7.17 20.58 -25.85
C GLY A 68 -8.69 20.55 -26.04
N VAL A 69 -9.46 20.68 -24.95
CA VAL A 69 -10.92 20.62 -24.93
C VAL A 69 -11.53 21.82 -24.24
N GLU A 70 -12.79 22.12 -24.53
CA GLU A 70 -13.55 23.16 -23.84
C GLU A 70 -14.39 22.61 -22.70
N ALA A 71 -14.79 23.46 -21.75
CA ALA A 71 -15.61 23.03 -20.60
C ALA A 71 -16.93 22.35 -21.01
N ARG A 72 -17.51 22.75 -22.13
CA ARG A 72 -18.75 22.15 -22.69
C ARG A 72 -18.55 20.73 -23.25
N ASP A 73 -17.29 20.31 -23.46
CA ASP A 73 -16.97 18.98 -23.97
C ASP A 73 -16.85 17.95 -22.83
N ILE A 74 -16.93 18.39 -21.57
CA ILE A 74 -16.91 17.51 -20.39
C ILE A 74 -18.31 16.91 -20.20
N ASP A 75 -18.39 15.58 -20.11
CA ASP A 75 -19.63 14.82 -19.99
C ASP A 75 -19.90 14.34 -18.56
N LEU A 76 -18.90 14.29 -17.70
CA LEU A 76 -18.94 13.76 -16.34
C LEU A 76 -17.98 14.50 -15.42
N VAL A 77 -18.41 14.77 -14.18
CA VAL A 77 -17.51 15.23 -13.10
C VAL A 77 -17.38 14.17 -12.04
N ALA A 78 -16.13 13.84 -11.70
CA ALA A 78 -15.79 12.99 -10.56
C ALA A 78 -15.02 13.79 -9.50
N PHE A 79 -15.20 13.45 -8.22
CA PHE A 79 -14.46 14.10 -7.15
C PHE A 79 -14.08 13.12 -6.04
N SER A 80 -12.96 13.40 -5.36
CA SER A 80 -12.55 12.64 -4.18
C SER A 80 -13.52 12.90 -3.02
N ARG A 81 -14.38 11.90 -2.77
CA ARG A 81 -15.39 11.92 -1.69
C ARG A 81 -14.77 11.68 -0.32
N GLY A 82 -13.61 11.04 -0.28
CA GLY A 82 -12.83 10.63 0.88
C GLY A 82 -12.04 9.35 0.64
N PRO A 83 -11.25 8.90 1.63
CA PRO A 83 -10.98 9.55 2.92
C PRO A 83 -10.13 10.81 2.78
N GLY A 84 -10.12 11.69 3.81
CA GLY A 84 -9.30 12.91 3.78
C GLY A 84 -9.69 13.96 4.82
N LEU A 85 -9.03 15.12 4.73
CA LEU A 85 -9.28 16.27 5.59
C LEU A 85 -10.65 16.90 5.28
N GLY A 86 -11.54 16.95 6.24
CA GLY A 86 -12.91 17.37 6.02
C GLY A 86 -13.10 18.77 5.37
N PRO A 87 -12.36 19.80 5.77
CA PRO A 87 -12.39 21.10 5.08
C PRO A 87 -11.96 21.01 3.62
N ALA A 88 -10.85 20.33 3.31
CA ALA A 88 -10.34 20.11 1.96
C ALA A 88 -11.38 19.37 1.08
N LEU A 89 -11.89 18.23 1.57
CA LEU A 89 -12.92 17.45 0.87
C LEU A 89 -14.18 18.29 0.56
N ARG A 90 -14.62 19.15 1.50
CA ARG A 90 -15.79 20.04 1.25
C ARG A 90 -15.52 21.05 0.15
N THR A 91 -14.33 21.60 0.08
CA THR A 91 -13.95 22.53 -1.00
C THR A 91 -14.03 21.83 -2.35
N VAL A 92 -13.45 20.64 -2.48
CA VAL A 92 -13.49 19.83 -3.71
C VAL A 92 -14.93 19.46 -4.09
N ALA A 93 -15.71 18.95 -3.13
CA ALA A 93 -17.12 18.59 -3.40
C ALA A 93 -17.96 19.81 -3.83
N THR A 94 -17.66 21.01 -3.31
CA THR A 94 -18.34 22.24 -3.73
C THR A 94 -17.96 22.61 -5.16
N ALA A 95 -16.69 22.58 -5.52
CA ALA A 95 -16.23 22.82 -6.87
C ALA A 95 -16.86 21.85 -7.88
N ALA A 96 -16.84 20.54 -7.58
CA ALA A 96 -17.44 19.51 -8.42
C ALA A 96 -18.94 19.73 -8.65
N ARG A 97 -19.70 20.05 -7.58
CA ARG A 97 -21.13 20.38 -7.70
C ARG A 97 -21.39 21.63 -8.55
N THR A 98 -20.55 22.66 -8.36
CA THR A 98 -20.67 23.90 -9.14
C THR A 98 -20.50 23.62 -10.63
N ILE A 99 -19.46 22.86 -11.00
CA ILE A 99 -19.21 22.47 -12.40
C ILE A 99 -20.37 21.63 -12.94
N ALA A 100 -20.79 20.57 -12.21
CA ALA A 100 -21.86 19.69 -12.65
C ALA A 100 -23.18 20.42 -12.87
N LEU A 101 -23.55 21.36 -11.97
CA LEU A 101 -24.76 22.15 -12.09
C LEU A 101 -24.66 23.21 -13.19
N THR A 102 -23.49 23.81 -13.39
CA THR A 102 -23.30 24.86 -14.43
C THR A 102 -23.33 24.26 -15.83
N LEU A 103 -22.75 23.07 -16.02
CA LEU A 103 -22.69 22.39 -17.31
C LEU A 103 -23.90 21.46 -17.54
N ASP A 104 -24.75 21.25 -16.54
CA ASP A 104 -25.89 20.31 -16.54
C ASP A 104 -25.44 18.86 -16.87
N ILE A 105 -24.38 18.40 -16.23
CA ILE A 105 -23.77 17.09 -16.44
C ILE A 105 -23.78 16.23 -15.16
N PRO A 106 -23.72 14.88 -15.28
CA PRO A 106 -23.69 13.98 -14.13
C PRO A 106 -22.44 14.17 -13.25
N ILE A 107 -22.58 13.75 -11.96
CA ILE A 107 -21.52 13.82 -10.97
C ILE A 107 -21.41 12.48 -10.24
N VAL A 108 -20.18 12.08 -9.89
CA VAL A 108 -19.88 10.92 -9.05
C VAL A 108 -18.84 11.23 -7.98
N GLY A 109 -19.06 10.77 -6.75
CA GLY A 109 -18.10 10.85 -5.67
C GLY A 109 -17.38 9.52 -5.46
N VAL A 110 -16.04 9.52 -5.56
CA VAL A 110 -15.24 8.30 -5.55
C VAL A 110 -14.31 8.19 -4.33
N ASN A 111 -13.86 6.96 -4.04
CA ASN A 111 -12.90 6.70 -2.98
C ASN A 111 -11.47 6.95 -3.46
N HIS A 112 -10.75 7.84 -2.79
CA HIS A 112 -9.38 8.22 -3.10
C HIS A 112 -8.39 7.05 -3.14
N CYS A 113 -8.45 6.14 -2.15
CA CYS A 113 -7.53 5.00 -2.09
C CYS A 113 -7.74 4.03 -3.26
N ILE A 114 -8.99 3.82 -3.66
CA ILE A 114 -9.34 3.02 -4.84
C ILE A 114 -8.86 3.72 -6.11
N GLY A 115 -8.92 5.05 -6.16
CA GLY A 115 -8.35 5.84 -7.27
C GLY A 115 -6.89 5.49 -7.56
N HIS A 116 -6.06 5.41 -6.53
CA HIS A 116 -4.65 5.00 -6.67
C HIS A 116 -4.49 3.57 -7.23
N ILE A 117 -5.34 2.64 -6.80
CA ILE A 117 -5.28 1.25 -7.30
C ILE A 117 -5.71 1.22 -8.76
N GLU A 118 -6.83 1.85 -9.12
CA GLU A 118 -7.38 1.79 -10.47
C GLU A 118 -6.53 2.55 -11.50
N ILE A 119 -5.92 3.69 -11.14
CA ILE A 119 -4.98 4.35 -12.05
C ILE A 119 -3.70 3.52 -12.23
N GLY A 120 -3.26 2.84 -11.17
CA GLY A 120 -2.15 1.91 -11.23
C GLY A 120 -2.45 0.73 -12.15
N ARG A 121 -3.63 0.14 -12.07
CA ARG A 121 -4.09 -0.93 -12.97
C ARG A 121 -4.17 -0.45 -14.42
N LEU A 122 -4.77 0.71 -14.64
CA LEU A 122 -4.89 1.30 -15.97
C LEU A 122 -3.53 1.49 -16.64
N THR A 123 -2.61 2.12 -15.94
CA THR A 123 -1.33 2.54 -16.52
C THR A 123 -0.29 1.42 -16.63
N THR A 124 -0.49 0.30 -15.93
CA THR A 124 0.46 -0.82 -15.93
C THR A 124 -0.08 -2.10 -16.56
N GLY A 125 -1.40 -2.21 -16.73
CA GLY A 125 -2.05 -3.43 -17.18
C GLY A 125 -2.14 -4.53 -16.12
N ALA A 126 -1.95 -4.22 -14.83
CA ALA A 126 -2.18 -5.17 -13.75
C ALA A 126 -3.68 -5.55 -13.68
N GLU A 127 -3.98 -6.84 -13.62
CA GLU A 127 -5.35 -7.35 -13.69
C GLU A 127 -5.97 -7.56 -12.31
N ASP A 128 -5.29 -8.32 -11.44
CA ASP A 128 -5.79 -8.66 -10.09
C ASP A 128 -4.64 -8.68 -9.05
N PRO A 129 -4.01 -7.52 -8.76
CA PRO A 129 -2.85 -7.44 -7.90
C PRO A 129 -3.18 -7.46 -6.40
N VAL A 130 -2.21 -7.92 -5.60
CA VAL A 130 -2.06 -7.43 -4.24
C VAL A 130 -1.45 -6.04 -4.32
N SER A 131 -2.16 -5.03 -3.83
CA SER A 131 -1.73 -3.64 -3.89
C SER A 131 -1.12 -3.20 -2.55
N LEU A 132 0.12 -2.73 -2.58
CA LEU A 132 0.73 -2.00 -1.47
C LEU A 132 0.52 -0.51 -1.71
N TYR A 133 -0.43 0.08 -0.98
CA TYR A 133 -0.73 1.50 -1.03
C TYR A 133 -0.01 2.23 0.11
N VAL A 134 0.93 3.09 -0.23
CA VAL A 134 1.79 3.82 0.72
C VAL A 134 1.86 5.31 0.40
N SER A 135 1.36 6.12 1.32
CA SER A 135 1.32 7.58 1.18
C SER A 135 1.65 8.28 2.50
N GLY A 136 1.56 9.60 2.54
CA GLY A 136 1.66 10.38 3.77
C GLY A 136 0.56 10.04 4.79
N GLY A 137 -0.65 9.73 4.33
CA GLY A 137 -1.82 9.47 5.17
C GLY A 137 -2.16 7.99 5.33
N ASN A 138 -1.74 7.12 4.42
CA ASN A 138 -2.16 5.73 4.37
C ASN A 138 -0.99 4.76 4.21
N THR A 139 -1.12 3.59 4.82
CA THR A 139 -0.25 2.43 4.62
C THR A 139 -1.13 1.20 4.72
N GLN A 140 -1.46 0.62 3.58
CA GLN A 140 -2.39 -0.50 3.49
C GLN A 140 -1.91 -1.53 2.46
N VAL A 141 -2.13 -2.80 2.76
CA VAL A 141 -2.03 -3.92 1.82
C VAL A 141 -3.44 -4.37 1.47
N ILE A 142 -3.79 -4.26 0.21
CA ILE A 142 -5.16 -4.39 -0.29
C ILE A 142 -5.18 -5.43 -1.40
N ALA A 143 -6.22 -6.26 -1.43
CA ALA A 143 -6.47 -7.16 -2.56
C ALA A 143 -7.98 -7.23 -2.85
N PHE A 144 -8.33 -7.50 -4.08
CA PHE A 144 -9.71 -7.70 -4.50
C PHE A 144 -10.15 -9.11 -4.14
N GLU A 145 -11.21 -9.22 -3.33
CA GLU A 145 -11.82 -10.47 -2.88
C GLU A 145 -13.33 -10.23 -2.65
N GLU A 146 -14.17 -11.15 -3.09
CA GLU A 146 -15.62 -11.08 -2.89
C GLU A 146 -16.25 -9.75 -3.33
N ASN A 147 -15.96 -9.32 -4.55
CA ASN A 147 -16.46 -8.09 -5.19
C ASN A 147 -16.06 -6.77 -4.49
N ARG A 148 -15.04 -6.78 -3.64
CA ARG A 148 -14.54 -5.59 -2.94
C ARG A 148 -13.04 -5.61 -2.80
N TYR A 149 -12.46 -4.43 -2.64
CA TYR A 149 -11.09 -4.32 -2.15
C TYR A 149 -11.07 -4.56 -0.64
N ARG A 150 -10.46 -5.68 -0.22
CA ARG A 150 -10.24 -6.02 1.19
C ARG A 150 -8.90 -5.52 1.67
N VAL A 151 -8.86 -4.95 2.87
CA VAL A 151 -7.62 -4.56 3.54
C VAL A 151 -7.11 -5.76 4.30
N PHE A 152 -6.03 -6.36 3.83
CA PHE A 152 -5.35 -7.50 4.46
C PHE A 152 -4.43 -7.08 5.59
N GLY A 153 -3.86 -5.88 5.50
CA GLY A 153 -3.01 -5.32 6.55
C GLY A 153 -2.94 -3.81 6.44
N GLU A 154 -2.84 -3.15 7.57
CA GLU A 154 -2.73 -1.69 7.64
C GLU A 154 -1.83 -1.25 8.79
N THR A 155 -1.44 0.02 8.78
CA THR A 155 -0.75 0.60 9.94
C THR A 155 -1.72 0.80 11.09
N LEU A 156 -1.29 0.40 12.30
CA LEU A 156 -2.07 0.57 13.54
C LEU A 156 -1.92 1.97 14.16
N ASP A 157 -0.98 2.77 13.65
CA ASP A 157 -0.66 4.08 14.22
C ASP A 157 -0.45 5.15 13.11
N ILE A 158 0.76 5.42 12.70
CA ILE A 158 1.06 6.42 11.68
C ILE A 158 1.41 5.76 10.33
N ALA A 159 1.09 6.43 9.23
CA ALA A 159 1.49 5.99 7.90
C ALA A 159 3.01 6.10 7.72
N VAL A 160 3.58 5.22 6.87
CA VAL A 160 5.04 5.20 6.62
C VAL A 160 5.55 6.52 6.06
N GLY A 161 4.81 7.17 5.15
CA GLY A 161 5.19 8.48 4.62
C GLY A 161 5.23 9.54 5.71
N ASN A 162 4.21 9.61 6.57
CA ASN A 162 4.19 10.51 7.72
C ASN A 162 5.34 10.22 8.72
N MET A 163 5.67 8.95 8.94
CA MET A 163 6.81 8.56 9.78
C MET A 163 8.13 9.15 9.23
N LEU A 164 8.37 9.03 7.91
CA LEU A 164 9.54 9.59 7.25
C LEU A 164 9.56 11.13 7.32
N ASP A 165 8.42 11.76 7.13
CA ASP A 165 8.27 13.22 7.21
C ASP A 165 8.49 13.74 8.63
N GLN A 166 7.95 13.07 9.66
CA GLN A 166 8.17 13.43 11.06
C GLN A 166 9.66 13.27 11.43
N PHE A 167 10.27 12.13 11.09
CA PHE A 167 11.70 11.94 11.33
C PHE A 167 12.53 13.06 10.69
N SER A 168 12.29 13.35 9.41
CA SER A 168 13.01 14.39 8.67
C SER A 168 12.88 15.78 9.31
N ARG A 169 11.71 16.13 9.79
CA ARG A 169 11.48 17.42 10.50
C ARG A 169 12.22 17.49 11.82
N GLU A 170 12.12 16.45 12.64
CA GLU A 170 12.75 16.42 13.98
C GLU A 170 14.30 16.46 13.91
N VAL A 171 14.90 15.90 12.85
CA VAL A 171 16.35 15.98 12.65
C VAL A 171 16.79 17.19 11.81
N GLY A 172 15.87 18.13 11.52
CA GLY A 172 16.20 19.40 10.84
C GLY A 172 16.32 19.33 9.31
N MET A 173 15.95 18.23 8.68
CA MET A 173 15.99 18.12 7.23
C MET A 173 14.78 18.78 6.53
N GLY A 174 13.63 18.99 7.25
CA GLY A 174 12.44 19.62 6.70
C GLY A 174 11.55 18.66 5.87
N HIS A 175 10.60 19.21 5.10
CA HIS A 175 9.62 18.47 4.28
C HIS A 175 9.91 18.68 2.77
N PRO A 176 9.63 17.72 1.86
CA PRO A 176 9.21 16.33 2.13
C PRO A 176 10.36 15.46 2.67
N GLY A 177 10.05 14.58 3.64
CA GLY A 177 11.05 13.77 4.32
C GLY A 177 11.49 12.54 3.54
N GLY A 178 10.57 11.87 2.85
CA GLY A 178 10.85 10.63 2.14
C GLY A 178 12.06 10.70 1.20
N PRO A 179 12.13 11.65 0.25
CA PRO A 179 13.28 11.80 -0.66
C PRO A 179 14.59 12.11 0.06
N LYS A 180 14.55 12.92 1.13
CA LYS A 180 15.75 13.30 1.91
C LYS A 180 16.31 12.12 2.71
N VAL A 181 15.42 11.32 3.31
CA VAL A 181 15.80 10.06 3.97
C VAL A 181 16.40 9.09 2.95
N GLU A 182 15.81 8.95 1.76
CA GLU A 182 16.34 8.09 0.69
C GLU A 182 17.73 8.53 0.25
N GLU A 183 17.96 9.83 0.05
CA GLU A 183 19.26 10.38 -0.36
C GLU A 183 20.35 10.07 0.68
N LEU A 184 20.08 10.35 1.97
CA LEU A 184 21.04 10.10 3.04
C LEU A 184 21.25 8.60 3.29
N ALA A 185 20.18 7.80 3.22
CA ALA A 185 20.28 6.35 3.32
C ALA A 185 21.20 5.74 2.25
N GLY A 186 21.24 6.35 1.05
CA GLY A 186 22.15 5.95 -0.02
C GLY A 186 23.63 6.19 0.25
N LYS A 187 23.95 6.98 1.28
CA LYS A 187 25.34 7.31 1.68
C LYS A 187 25.91 6.37 2.74
N SER A 188 25.08 5.48 3.30
CA SER A 188 25.50 4.52 4.32
C SER A 188 25.11 3.07 3.97
N SER A 189 25.80 2.13 4.59
CA SER A 189 25.47 0.71 4.66
C SER A 189 25.56 0.17 6.09
N ASN A 190 25.72 1.05 7.07
CA ASN A 190 25.87 0.69 8.47
C ASN A 190 24.50 0.62 9.14
N TYR A 191 24.07 -0.60 9.53
CA TYR A 191 22.77 -0.83 10.12
C TYR A 191 22.78 -0.65 11.63
N ILE A 192 21.99 0.28 12.11
CA ILE A 192 21.69 0.49 13.53
C ILE A 192 20.39 -0.24 13.86
N ARG A 193 20.42 -1.20 14.77
CA ARG A 193 19.24 -1.98 15.13
C ARG A 193 18.10 -1.11 15.66
N LEU A 194 16.94 -1.21 15.03
CA LEU A 194 15.70 -0.53 15.35
C LEU A 194 14.57 -1.55 15.61
N PRO A 195 13.48 -1.14 16.31
CA PRO A 195 12.32 -2.00 16.53
C PRO A 195 11.67 -2.45 15.21
N TYR A 196 11.33 -3.73 15.13
CA TYR A 196 10.63 -4.33 13.99
C TYR A 196 9.25 -4.79 14.45
N THR A 197 8.20 -4.03 14.10
CA THR A 197 6.85 -4.25 14.63
C THR A 197 5.87 -4.66 13.53
N VAL A 198 5.75 -5.97 13.33
CA VAL A 198 4.71 -6.59 12.50
C VAL A 198 3.89 -7.53 13.38
N LYS A 199 2.58 -7.30 13.46
CA LYS A 199 1.63 -8.08 14.26
C LYS A 199 0.56 -8.70 13.35
N GLY A 200 0.72 -9.98 13.03
CA GLY A 200 -0.14 -10.62 12.04
C GLY A 200 0.09 -10.00 10.67
N MET A 201 -0.93 -9.31 10.15
CA MET A 201 -0.87 -8.57 8.89
C MET A 201 -0.68 -7.06 9.10
N ASP A 202 -0.68 -6.57 10.34
CA ASP A 202 -0.63 -5.14 10.64
C ASP A 202 0.77 -4.67 11.03
N LEU A 203 0.98 -3.37 10.91
CA LEU A 203 2.25 -2.68 11.08
C LEU A 203 2.12 -1.56 12.13
N ALA A 204 3.23 -1.18 12.76
CA ALA A 204 3.28 -0.01 13.62
C ALA A 204 4.63 0.71 13.46
N PHE A 205 4.59 2.02 13.19
CA PHE A 205 5.77 2.83 12.89
C PHE A 205 6.14 3.85 13.97
N SER A 206 5.23 4.20 14.89
CA SER A 206 5.51 5.20 15.94
C SER A 206 6.65 4.78 16.86
N GLY A 207 6.71 3.49 17.23
CA GLY A 207 7.81 2.95 18.01
C GLY A 207 9.15 2.96 17.28
N LEU A 208 9.14 2.72 15.97
CA LEU A 208 10.30 2.81 15.09
C LEU A 208 10.83 4.25 15.02
N LEU A 209 9.94 5.22 14.77
CA LEU A 209 10.25 6.64 14.77
C LEU A 209 10.88 7.10 16.09
N THR A 210 10.21 6.80 17.21
CA THR A 210 10.70 7.19 18.55
C THR A 210 12.08 6.61 18.84
N ALA A 211 12.33 5.35 18.44
CA ALA A 211 13.64 4.72 18.64
C ALA A 211 14.74 5.36 17.78
N ALA A 212 14.43 5.73 16.54
CA ALA A 212 15.37 6.42 15.65
C ALA A 212 15.74 7.81 16.20
N LEU A 213 14.74 8.59 16.64
CA LEU A 213 14.97 9.92 17.24
C LEU A 213 15.83 9.86 18.52
N ARG A 214 15.56 8.91 19.42
CA ARG A 214 16.39 8.70 20.63
C ARG A 214 17.83 8.36 20.29
N LYS A 215 18.08 7.60 19.22
CA LYS A 215 19.45 7.29 18.78
C LYS A 215 20.12 8.50 18.15
N TYR A 216 19.38 9.33 17.44
CA TYR A 216 19.87 10.61 16.92
C TYR A 216 20.29 11.56 18.06
N GLU A 217 19.46 11.71 19.09
CA GLU A 217 19.75 12.49 20.29
C GLU A 217 20.99 11.94 21.06
N ALA A 218 21.22 10.62 20.99
CA ALA A 218 22.38 9.97 21.57
C ALA A 218 23.67 10.09 20.70
N GLY A 219 23.61 10.81 19.57
CA GLY A 219 24.76 11.09 18.71
C GLY A 219 25.05 10.04 17.62
N ALA A 220 24.06 9.23 17.25
CA ALA A 220 24.21 8.34 16.09
C ALA A 220 24.26 9.15 14.78
N GLU A 221 25.08 8.70 13.83
CA GLU A 221 25.23 9.33 12.52
C GLU A 221 23.90 9.32 11.74
N LEU A 222 23.59 10.47 11.12
CA LEU A 222 22.29 10.68 10.48
C LEU A 222 22.09 9.77 9.26
N GLU A 223 23.13 9.55 8.47
CA GLU A 223 23.12 8.65 7.31
C GLU A 223 22.83 7.21 7.71
N ASP A 224 23.44 6.75 8.81
CA ASP A 224 23.24 5.40 9.36
C ASP A 224 21.80 5.22 9.85
N LEU A 225 21.24 6.26 10.47
CA LEU A 225 19.85 6.27 10.93
C LEU A 225 18.85 6.28 9.76
N CYS A 226 19.10 7.10 8.74
CA CYS A 226 18.27 7.13 7.53
C CYS A 226 18.28 5.75 6.84
N TYR A 227 19.46 5.14 6.68
CA TYR A 227 19.61 3.79 6.15
C TYR A 227 18.81 2.78 6.98
N SER A 228 19.04 2.76 8.28
CA SER A 228 18.42 1.80 9.19
C SER A 228 16.90 1.94 9.29
N LEU A 229 16.42 3.19 9.30
CA LEU A 229 14.99 3.52 9.32
C LEU A 229 14.29 3.00 8.06
N GLN A 230 14.88 3.28 6.88
CA GLN A 230 14.40 2.85 5.59
C GLN A 230 14.41 1.31 5.47
N GLU A 231 15.52 0.66 5.77
CA GLU A 231 15.66 -0.80 5.69
C GLU A 231 14.67 -1.52 6.61
N THR A 232 14.46 -1.01 7.83
CA THR A 232 13.53 -1.60 8.78
C THR A 232 12.09 -1.41 8.36
N ALA A 233 11.67 -0.18 8.04
CA ALA A 233 10.30 0.13 7.65
C ALA A 233 9.88 -0.61 6.38
N PHE A 234 10.73 -0.60 5.37
CA PHE A 234 10.40 -1.25 4.08
C PHE A 234 10.44 -2.77 4.18
N SER A 235 11.31 -3.35 4.99
CA SER A 235 11.26 -4.79 5.27
C SER A 235 9.93 -5.20 5.91
N MET A 236 9.36 -4.36 6.77
CA MET A 236 8.04 -4.60 7.37
C MET A 236 6.93 -4.54 6.31
N LEU A 237 6.94 -3.52 5.44
CA LEU A 237 5.96 -3.36 4.36
C LEU A 237 5.99 -4.55 3.39
N VAL A 238 7.17 -4.91 2.92
CA VAL A 238 7.34 -6.02 1.97
C VAL A 238 6.93 -7.36 2.60
N GLU A 239 7.22 -7.57 3.88
CA GLU A 239 6.79 -8.78 4.60
C GLU A 239 5.26 -8.92 4.64
N VAL A 240 4.54 -7.85 4.97
CA VAL A 240 3.07 -7.91 5.02
C VAL A 240 2.48 -8.10 3.62
N THR A 241 3.06 -7.46 2.61
CA THR A 241 2.68 -7.66 1.22
C THR A 241 2.93 -9.12 0.78
N GLU A 242 4.07 -9.69 1.14
CA GLU A 242 4.42 -11.09 0.89
C GLU A 242 3.43 -12.06 1.55
N ARG A 243 3.01 -11.77 2.79
CA ARG A 243 1.99 -12.56 3.49
C ARG A 243 0.64 -12.50 2.78
N ALA A 244 0.21 -11.33 2.33
CA ALA A 244 -1.02 -11.16 1.57
C ALA A 244 -0.95 -11.93 0.23
N LEU A 245 0.16 -11.81 -0.50
CA LEU A 245 0.39 -12.54 -1.75
C LEU A 245 0.31 -14.06 -1.56
N ALA A 246 0.97 -14.58 -0.51
CA ALA A 246 0.94 -16.01 -0.20
C ALA A 246 -0.45 -16.49 0.25
N HIS A 247 -1.21 -15.64 0.96
CA HIS A 247 -2.56 -15.97 1.43
C HIS A 247 -3.57 -15.98 0.29
N THR A 248 -3.60 -14.94 -0.53
CA THR A 248 -4.53 -14.79 -1.66
C THR A 248 -4.16 -15.65 -2.86
N LYS A 249 -2.90 -16.11 -2.92
CA LYS A 249 -2.32 -16.86 -4.05
C LYS A 249 -2.36 -16.08 -5.38
N LYS A 250 -2.47 -14.76 -5.32
CA LYS A 250 -2.41 -13.89 -6.51
C LYS A 250 -1.00 -13.90 -7.11
N ARG A 251 -0.90 -13.48 -8.39
CA ARG A 251 0.36 -13.49 -9.16
C ARG A 251 0.92 -12.11 -9.45
N GLU A 252 0.29 -11.08 -8.95
CA GLU A 252 0.62 -9.71 -9.25
C GLU A 252 0.73 -8.89 -7.97
N VAL A 253 1.67 -7.96 -7.95
CA VAL A 253 1.85 -6.98 -6.89
C VAL A 253 1.90 -5.60 -7.53
N LEU A 254 1.05 -4.69 -7.05
CA LEU A 254 1.01 -3.30 -7.47
C LEU A 254 1.48 -2.40 -6.32
N LEU A 255 2.51 -1.60 -6.56
CA LEU A 255 2.95 -0.56 -5.62
C LEU A 255 2.36 0.78 -6.05
N CYS A 256 1.61 1.47 -5.19
CA CYS A 256 1.00 2.77 -5.47
C CYS A 256 1.05 3.71 -4.26
N GLY A 257 0.74 4.99 -4.48
CA GLY A 257 0.87 6.06 -3.48
C GLY A 257 2.19 6.81 -3.57
N GLY A 258 2.28 7.97 -2.93
CA GLY A 258 3.44 8.88 -3.08
C GLY A 258 4.78 8.29 -2.62
N VAL A 259 4.80 7.33 -1.69
CA VAL A 259 6.05 6.65 -1.26
C VAL A 259 6.51 5.61 -2.27
N ALA A 260 5.67 5.23 -3.24
CA ALA A 260 6.00 4.25 -4.29
C ALA A 260 7.21 4.64 -5.14
N VAL A 261 7.50 5.93 -5.27
CA VAL A 261 8.65 6.43 -6.03
C VAL A 261 10.01 6.10 -5.41
N ASN A 262 10.04 5.67 -4.14
CA ASN A 262 11.29 5.29 -3.45
C ASN A 262 11.91 4.06 -4.11
N LYS A 263 13.16 4.22 -4.59
CA LYS A 263 13.89 3.19 -5.34
C LYS A 263 14.17 1.93 -4.51
N ARG A 264 14.47 2.10 -3.21
CA ARG A 264 14.78 0.98 -2.34
C ARG A 264 13.55 0.10 -2.11
N LEU A 265 12.39 0.71 -1.84
CA LEU A 265 11.13 -0.03 -1.67
C LEU A 265 10.78 -0.82 -2.94
N ARG A 266 10.92 -0.20 -4.11
CA ARG A 266 10.71 -0.89 -5.41
C ARG A 266 11.60 -2.11 -5.55
N THR A 267 12.92 -1.95 -5.37
CA THR A 267 13.88 -3.04 -5.48
C THR A 267 13.59 -4.18 -4.50
N MET A 268 13.11 -3.86 -3.29
CA MET A 268 12.73 -4.89 -2.31
C MET A 268 11.50 -5.67 -2.77
N LEU A 269 10.48 -5.00 -3.31
CA LEU A 269 9.28 -5.66 -3.84
C LEU A 269 9.57 -6.47 -5.10
N GLU A 270 10.41 -5.96 -6.02
CA GLU A 270 10.87 -6.72 -7.20
C GLU A 270 11.50 -8.05 -6.79
N LYS A 271 12.44 -8.02 -5.85
CA LYS A 271 13.08 -9.25 -5.33
C LYS A 271 12.10 -10.19 -4.63
N MET A 272 11.14 -9.64 -3.89
CA MET A 272 10.10 -10.45 -3.26
C MET A 272 9.22 -11.13 -4.32
N CYS A 273 8.82 -10.40 -5.36
CA CYS A 273 8.02 -10.94 -6.46
C CYS A 273 8.78 -12.04 -7.23
N GLU A 274 10.07 -11.82 -7.54
CA GLU A 274 10.93 -12.84 -8.14
C GLU A 274 10.93 -14.14 -7.33
N GLY A 275 11.08 -14.03 -6.00
CA GLY A 275 11.06 -15.18 -5.08
C GLY A 275 9.72 -15.93 -5.04
N HIS A 276 8.64 -15.29 -5.47
CA HIS A 276 7.29 -15.86 -5.52
C HIS A 276 6.76 -16.12 -6.93
N TYR A 277 7.57 -15.89 -7.99
CA TYR A 277 7.14 -15.98 -9.39
C TYR A 277 5.93 -15.08 -9.68
N ALA A 278 5.84 -13.96 -9.00
CA ALA A 278 4.82 -12.94 -9.19
C ALA A 278 5.36 -11.80 -10.07
N LYS A 279 4.46 -11.11 -10.74
CA LYS A 279 4.79 -9.90 -11.51
C LYS A 279 4.72 -8.67 -10.58
N PHE A 280 5.67 -7.77 -10.73
CA PHE A 280 5.67 -6.49 -10.04
C PHE A 280 5.24 -5.36 -10.98
N PHE A 281 4.36 -4.50 -10.51
CA PHE A 281 3.85 -3.34 -11.22
C PHE A 281 3.97 -2.08 -10.36
N MET A 282 4.29 -0.98 -11.01
CA MET A 282 4.27 0.36 -10.44
C MET A 282 3.85 1.35 -11.52
N PRO A 283 2.88 2.23 -11.30
CA PRO A 283 2.51 3.26 -12.26
C PRO A 283 3.70 4.20 -12.56
N PRO A 284 3.69 4.91 -13.68
CA PRO A 284 4.61 6.02 -13.90
C PRO A 284 4.63 6.98 -12.71
N PRO A 285 5.79 7.60 -12.37
CA PRO A 285 5.94 8.41 -11.16
C PRO A 285 4.91 9.54 -11.01
N GLU A 286 4.46 10.12 -12.10
CA GLU A 286 3.43 11.18 -12.15
C GLU A 286 2.06 10.71 -11.65
N TYR A 287 1.75 9.41 -11.76
CA TYR A 287 0.50 8.82 -11.29
C TYR A 287 0.62 8.10 -9.93
N CYS A 288 1.81 8.02 -9.35
CA CYS A 288 1.99 7.45 -8.01
C CYS A 288 1.41 8.34 -6.91
N GLY A 289 1.58 9.67 -7.04
CA GLY A 289 1.04 10.64 -6.09
C GLY A 289 -0.42 10.97 -6.35
N ASP A 290 -1.01 11.79 -5.46
CA ASP A 290 -2.38 12.27 -5.62
C ASP A 290 -2.50 13.12 -6.88
N ASN A 291 -3.49 12.80 -7.73
CA ASN A 291 -3.69 13.47 -9.02
C ASN A 291 -5.16 13.42 -9.45
N GLY A 292 -5.56 14.32 -10.37
CA GLY A 292 -6.93 14.39 -10.86
C GLY A 292 -7.31 13.24 -11.80
N ALA A 293 -6.34 12.70 -12.55
CA ALA A 293 -6.60 11.61 -13.49
C ALA A 293 -7.06 10.32 -12.83
N MET A 294 -6.53 9.97 -11.64
CA MET A 294 -7.00 8.79 -10.89
C MET A 294 -8.46 8.92 -10.45
N ILE A 295 -8.90 10.15 -10.15
CA ILE A 295 -10.30 10.43 -9.78
C ILE A 295 -11.19 10.41 -11.02
N ALA A 296 -10.73 10.97 -12.13
CA ALA A 296 -11.44 10.92 -13.40
C ALA A 296 -11.65 9.48 -13.88
N TRP A 297 -10.60 8.66 -13.87
CA TRP A 297 -10.69 7.26 -14.29
C TRP A 297 -11.63 6.45 -13.39
N LEU A 298 -11.48 6.55 -12.06
CA LEU A 298 -12.40 5.88 -11.14
C LEU A 298 -13.83 6.42 -11.28
N GLY A 299 -13.99 7.69 -11.66
CA GLY A 299 -15.26 8.31 -12.02
C GLY A 299 -15.91 7.63 -13.23
N GLN A 300 -15.14 7.41 -14.30
CA GLN A 300 -15.60 6.67 -15.50
C GLN A 300 -16.11 5.27 -15.13
N LEU A 301 -15.30 4.51 -14.38
CA LEU A 301 -15.68 3.18 -13.94
C LEU A 301 -16.95 3.21 -13.07
N THR A 302 -17.00 4.13 -12.11
CA THR A 302 -18.16 4.26 -11.21
C THR A 302 -19.42 4.61 -11.98
N TYR A 303 -19.35 5.59 -12.87
CA TYR A 303 -20.49 6.01 -13.69
C TYR A 303 -20.99 4.89 -14.60
N LYS A 304 -20.08 4.19 -15.27
CA LYS A 304 -20.39 3.09 -16.19
C LYS A 304 -21.17 1.94 -15.50
N TYR A 305 -20.79 1.60 -14.28
CA TYR A 305 -21.31 0.41 -13.59
C TYR A 305 -22.38 0.72 -12.53
N LYS A 306 -22.40 1.94 -11.99
CA LYS A 306 -23.34 2.34 -10.91
C LYS A 306 -24.24 3.50 -11.27
N GLY A 307 -23.90 4.25 -12.32
CA GLY A 307 -24.59 5.49 -12.69
C GLY A 307 -24.17 6.70 -11.83
N PRO A 308 -24.81 7.87 -12.03
CA PRO A 308 -24.48 9.10 -11.34
C PRO A 308 -25.02 9.16 -9.91
N ASP A 309 -24.35 9.93 -9.07
CA ASP A 309 -24.89 10.34 -7.77
C ASP A 309 -25.94 11.46 -7.95
N ARG A 310 -26.96 11.47 -7.08
CA ARG A 310 -27.82 12.66 -6.97
C ARG A 310 -27.05 13.75 -6.22
N ILE A 311 -27.16 15.00 -6.63
CA ILE A 311 -26.47 16.13 -6.01
C ILE A 311 -26.60 16.14 -4.48
N LYS A 312 -27.79 15.85 -3.94
CA LYS A 312 -28.02 15.80 -2.49
C LYS A 312 -27.25 14.68 -1.77
N ASP A 313 -26.83 13.64 -2.49
CA ASP A 313 -26.16 12.46 -1.94
C ASP A 313 -24.62 12.55 -2.11
N THR A 314 -24.10 13.63 -2.69
CA THR A 314 -22.67 13.89 -2.89
C THR A 314 -21.97 14.43 -1.62
N THR A 315 -22.39 14.01 -0.43
CA THR A 315 -21.75 14.37 0.84
C THR A 315 -20.38 13.71 0.97
N ILE A 316 -19.44 14.42 1.58
CA ILE A 316 -18.10 13.89 1.83
C ILE A 316 -18.11 12.82 2.93
N ILE A 317 -17.15 11.89 2.88
CA ILE A 317 -16.97 10.84 3.88
C ILE A 317 -15.51 10.86 4.35
N GLN A 318 -15.23 11.55 5.47
CA GLN A 318 -13.87 11.74 5.97
C GLN A 318 -13.11 10.44 6.26
N ARG A 319 -13.82 9.39 6.68
CA ARG A 319 -13.27 8.07 7.00
C ARG A 319 -13.86 7.02 6.06
N TYR A 320 -13.75 7.29 4.76
CA TYR A 320 -14.26 6.39 3.72
C TYR A 320 -13.34 5.21 3.53
N ARG A 321 -13.66 4.08 4.15
CA ARG A 321 -12.85 2.87 4.05
C ARG A 321 -12.93 2.26 2.65
N THR A 322 -11.82 1.68 2.21
CA THR A 322 -11.69 1.01 0.90
C THR A 322 -12.65 -0.20 0.78
N ASP A 323 -12.84 -0.94 1.89
CA ASP A 323 -13.69 -2.13 1.97
C ASP A 323 -15.21 -1.83 2.01
N GLN A 324 -15.60 -0.55 2.03
CA GLN A 324 -17.02 -0.12 1.98
C GLN A 324 -17.54 0.08 0.55
N VAL A 325 -16.67 -0.08 -0.46
CA VAL A 325 -17.01 0.20 -1.86
C VAL A 325 -17.13 -1.09 -2.64
N ASP A 326 -18.27 -1.33 -3.27
CA ASP A 326 -18.43 -2.43 -4.23
C ASP A 326 -17.67 -2.12 -5.53
N ILE A 327 -17.02 -3.14 -6.10
CA ILE A 327 -16.17 -3.04 -7.28
C ILE A 327 -16.71 -3.94 -8.40
N PRO A 328 -17.80 -3.53 -9.08
CA PRO A 328 -18.47 -4.39 -10.06
C PRO A 328 -17.74 -4.52 -11.40
N TRP A 329 -16.64 -3.80 -11.61
CA TRP A 329 -15.84 -3.83 -12.84
C TRP A 329 -14.64 -4.79 -12.78
N MET A 330 -14.43 -5.47 -11.64
CA MET A 330 -13.39 -6.47 -11.50
C MET A 330 -13.93 -7.88 -11.42
N GLU A 331 -13.14 -8.83 -11.89
CA GLU A 331 -13.31 -10.25 -11.68
C GLU A 331 -12.07 -10.81 -11.00
N GLU A 332 -12.26 -11.80 -10.12
CA GLU A 332 -11.11 -12.50 -9.51
C GLU A 332 -10.39 -13.34 -10.56
N SER A 333 -9.05 -13.24 -10.56
CA SER A 333 -8.23 -14.08 -11.43
C SER A 333 -8.41 -15.56 -11.08
N LYS A 334 -8.65 -16.39 -12.09
CA LYS A 334 -8.71 -17.85 -11.94
C LYS A 334 -7.33 -18.49 -11.85
N GLU A 335 -6.30 -17.76 -12.24
CA GLU A 335 -4.92 -18.23 -12.19
C GLU A 335 -4.36 -18.08 -10.77
N LYS A 336 -4.17 -19.20 -10.07
CA LYS A 336 -3.52 -19.24 -8.75
C LYS A 336 -2.09 -19.75 -8.86
N LEU A 337 -1.22 -19.31 -7.94
CA LEU A 337 0.14 -19.81 -7.84
C LEU A 337 0.15 -21.32 -7.54
N GLU A 338 0.79 -22.12 -8.41
CA GLU A 338 1.03 -23.52 -8.17
C GLU A 338 2.32 -23.72 -7.36
N LEU A 339 2.27 -24.65 -6.39
CA LEU A 339 3.44 -24.98 -5.59
C LEU A 339 4.37 -25.94 -6.37
N PRO A 340 5.70 -25.77 -6.26
CA PRO A 340 6.64 -26.76 -6.77
C PRO A 340 6.37 -28.13 -6.13
N SER A 341 6.47 -29.20 -6.92
CA SER A 341 6.10 -30.58 -6.53
C SER A 341 6.86 -31.14 -5.32
N HIS A 342 8.04 -30.61 -5.01
CA HIS A 342 8.88 -31.05 -3.87
C HIS A 342 8.47 -30.41 -2.52
N LEU A 343 7.57 -29.42 -2.53
CA LEU A 343 7.09 -28.76 -1.33
C LEU A 343 5.73 -29.32 -0.92
N LYS A 344 5.57 -29.65 0.37
CA LYS A 344 4.28 -29.98 0.94
C LYS A 344 3.40 -28.72 1.12
N ALA A 345 4.04 -27.61 1.54
CA ALA A 345 3.42 -26.30 1.60
C ALA A 345 4.50 -25.20 1.54
N LYS A 346 4.15 -24.06 0.98
CA LYS A 346 4.97 -22.84 0.95
C LYS A 346 4.17 -21.72 1.60
N GLY A 347 4.62 -21.25 2.75
CA GLY A 347 4.10 -20.03 3.37
C GLY A 347 4.95 -18.82 3.00
N ALA A 348 4.50 -17.63 3.41
CA ALA A 348 5.29 -16.41 3.24
C ALA A 348 6.68 -16.48 3.88
N GLU A 349 6.82 -17.16 5.03
CA GLU A 349 8.06 -17.16 5.81
C GLU A 349 8.85 -18.48 5.78
N ALA A 350 8.21 -19.59 5.45
CA ALA A 350 8.84 -20.90 5.57
C ALA A 350 8.35 -21.88 4.50
N ASN A 351 9.24 -22.77 4.11
CA ASN A 351 8.94 -23.96 3.35
C ASN A 351 8.69 -25.12 4.29
N ILE A 352 7.76 -25.97 3.93
CA ILE A 352 7.43 -27.19 4.66
C ILE A 352 7.62 -28.39 3.72
N TYR A 353 8.43 -29.34 4.13
CA TYR A 353 8.71 -30.54 3.35
C TYR A 353 8.81 -31.77 4.25
N ASN A 354 8.64 -32.94 3.65
CA ASN A 354 8.85 -34.22 4.34
C ASN A 354 10.35 -34.49 4.47
N GLY A 355 10.75 -35.04 5.61
CA GLY A 355 12.12 -35.42 5.87
C GLY A 355 12.20 -36.68 6.74
N THR A 356 13.42 -37.11 7.05
CA THR A 356 13.69 -38.17 7.96
C THR A 356 14.58 -37.69 9.10
N TRP A 357 14.33 -38.17 10.32
CA TRP A 357 15.17 -37.93 11.50
C TRP A 357 15.37 -39.25 12.21
N LEU A 358 16.61 -39.74 12.21
CA LEU A 358 16.92 -41.11 12.60
C LEU A 358 16.06 -42.12 11.81
N HIS A 359 15.06 -42.73 12.44
CA HIS A 359 14.14 -43.70 11.80
C HIS A 359 12.72 -43.16 11.64
N TYR A 360 12.49 -41.89 11.96
CA TYR A 360 11.15 -41.29 11.97
C TYR A 360 10.93 -40.42 10.70
N ASN A 361 9.73 -40.54 10.14
CA ASN A 361 9.27 -39.57 9.17
C ASN A 361 8.88 -38.29 9.88
N VAL A 362 9.47 -37.18 9.47
CA VAL A 362 9.30 -35.88 10.12
C VAL A 362 8.84 -34.80 9.09
N ILE A 363 8.21 -33.78 9.62
CA ILE A 363 8.02 -32.53 8.91
C ILE A 363 9.21 -31.60 9.22
N VAL A 364 9.80 -31.06 8.19
CA VAL A 364 10.82 -30.02 8.30
C VAL A 364 10.20 -28.70 7.89
N LYS A 365 10.18 -27.76 8.83
CA LYS A 365 9.82 -26.36 8.59
C LYS A 365 11.09 -25.54 8.59
N GLU A 366 11.42 -24.94 7.45
CA GLU A 366 12.62 -24.13 7.28
C GLU A 366 12.26 -22.73 6.86
N ARG A 367 12.69 -21.72 7.66
CA ARG A 367 12.53 -20.32 7.31
C ARG A 367 13.57 -19.94 6.26
N ILE A 368 13.08 -19.61 5.09
CA ILE A 368 13.93 -19.23 3.95
C ILE A 368 14.52 -17.83 4.14
N LYS A 369 15.74 -17.66 3.66
CA LYS A 369 16.38 -16.35 3.57
C LYS A 369 15.58 -15.47 2.62
N LYS A 370 15.42 -14.20 2.99
CA LYS A 370 14.71 -13.21 2.18
C LYS A 370 15.71 -12.23 1.56
N ASP A 371 15.88 -12.31 0.24
CA ASP A 371 16.86 -11.50 -0.49
C ASP A 371 16.49 -10.01 -0.60
N TYR A 372 15.25 -9.66 -0.25
CA TYR A 372 14.83 -8.26 -0.15
C TYR A 372 15.27 -7.58 1.15
N ARG A 373 15.62 -8.34 2.21
CA ARG A 373 16.10 -7.83 3.49
C ARG A 373 17.62 -7.77 3.53
N ILE A 374 18.16 -6.81 4.28
CA ILE A 374 19.58 -6.88 4.67
C ILE A 374 19.82 -8.06 5.61
N LYS A 375 21.06 -8.53 5.63
CA LYS A 375 21.46 -9.74 6.37
C LYS A 375 21.12 -9.66 7.85
N GLU A 376 21.37 -8.51 8.48
CA GLU A 376 21.17 -8.26 9.90
C GLU A 376 19.69 -8.44 10.31
N ILE A 377 18.78 -7.89 9.54
CA ILE A 377 17.33 -8.01 9.78
C ILE A 377 16.89 -9.46 9.52
N ASP A 378 17.32 -10.06 8.41
CA ASP A 378 16.88 -11.40 8.02
C ASP A 378 17.32 -12.48 9.03
N GLU A 379 18.59 -12.48 9.41
CA GLU A 379 19.12 -13.46 10.38
C GLU A 379 18.48 -13.31 11.75
N ASP A 380 18.33 -12.09 12.26
CA ASP A 380 17.70 -11.81 13.55
C ASP A 380 16.26 -12.31 13.58
N LEU A 381 15.47 -11.99 12.55
CA LEU A 381 14.06 -12.39 12.47
C LEU A 381 13.92 -13.92 12.36
N ARG A 382 14.70 -14.57 11.51
CA ARG A 382 14.62 -16.03 11.33
C ARG A 382 14.99 -16.75 12.61
N ARG A 383 16.09 -16.37 13.28
CA ARG A 383 16.51 -16.96 14.58
C ARG A 383 15.47 -16.72 15.67
N PHE A 384 15.01 -15.48 15.81
CA PHE A 384 14.04 -15.11 16.83
C PHE A 384 12.72 -15.88 16.66
N ARG A 385 12.17 -15.92 15.44
CA ARG A 385 10.91 -16.61 15.14
C ARG A 385 11.02 -18.13 15.29
N THR A 386 12.14 -18.73 14.90
CA THR A 386 12.37 -20.16 15.09
C THR A 386 12.43 -20.52 16.57
N ARG A 387 13.15 -19.74 17.38
CA ARG A 387 13.23 -19.95 18.84
C ARG A 387 11.88 -19.78 19.51
N ASN A 388 11.14 -18.71 19.15
CA ASN A 388 9.83 -18.43 19.75
C ASN A 388 8.80 -19.49 19.40
N GLU A 389 8.77 -19.96 18.15
CA GLU A 389 7.86 -21.03 17.74
C GLU A 389 8.10 -22.31 18.55
N ALA A 390 9.35 -22.72 18.67
CA ALA A 390 9.71 -23.88 19.48
C ALA A 390 9.31 -23.71 20.97
N LYS A 391 9.51 -22.50 21.53
CA LYS A 391 9.08 -22.18 22.89
C LYS A 391 7.56 -22.28 23.04
N LEU A 392 6.80 -21.72 22.10
CA LEU A 392 5.33 -21.76 22.13
C LEU A 392 4.79 -23.18 22.04
N PHE A 393 5.38 -24.05 21.21
CA PHE A 393 5.01 -25.49 21.21
C PHE A 393 5.18 -26.14 22.57
N ASN A 394 6.30 -25.87 23.25
CA ASN A 394 6.55 -26.42 24.58
C ASN A 394 5.59 -25.86 25.64
N GLU A 395 5.27 -24.59 25.60
CA GLU A 395 4.33 -23.94 26.52
C GLU A 395 2.90 -24.45 26.28
N ALA A 396 2.45 -24.55 25.04
CA ALA A 396 1.15 -25.09 24.69
C ALA A 396 1.00 -26.54 25.20
N LYS A 397 2.05 -27.39 25.04
CA LYS A 397 2.07 -28.75 25.55
C LYS A 397 1.96 -28.79 27.06
N LYS A 398 2.64 -27.91 27.81
CA LYS A 398 2.51 -27.80 29.26
C LYS A 398 1.10 -27.43 29.71
N CYS A 399 0.38 -26.67 28.88
CA CYS A 399 -1.03 -26.33 29.12
C CYS A 399 -2.03 -27.41 28.67
N GLY A 400 -1.55 -28.59 28.26
CA GLY A 400 -2.40 -29.72 27.85
C GLY A 400 -2.86 -29.68 26.40
N VAL A 401 -2.36 -28.72 25.58
CA VAL A 401 -2.67 -28.67 24.15
C VAL A 401 -1.83 -29.70 23.41
N LEU A 402 -2.47 -30.51 22.58
CA LEU A 402 -1.77 -31.49 21.73
C LEU A 402 -0.96 -30.71 20.66
N THR A 403 0.35 -30.92 20.72
CA THR A 403 1.29 -30.31 19.76
C THR A 403 2.22 -31.39 19.19
N PRO A 404 2.75 -31.22 17.97
CA PRO A 404 3.76 -32.13 17.45
C PRO A 404 4.97 -32.23 18.36
N LEU A 405 5.58 -33.42 18.43
CA LEU A 405 6.88 -33.58 19.07
C LEU A 405 7.96 -32.85 18.27
N LEU A 406 8.79 -32.08 18.96
CA LEU A 406 9.94 -31.41 18.34
C LEU A 406 11.17 -32.33 18.49
N PHE A 407 11.76 -32.72 17.35
CA PHE A 407 12.94 -33.58 17.32
C PHE A 407 14.25 -32.78 17.26
N ASP A 408 14.26 -31.66 16.51
CA ASP A 408 15.45 -30.85 16.32
C ASP A 408 15.10 -29.38 16.06
N ILE A 409 15.90 -28.48 16.61
CA ILE A 409 15.76 -27.02 16.43
C ILE A 409 17.13 -26.48 16.04
N ASN A 410 17.28 -26.10 14.77
CA ASN A 410 18.51 -25.53 14.27
C ASN A 410 18.34 -24.01 14.04
N LEU A 411 18.95 -23.20 14.92
CA LEU A 411 18.84 -21.73 14.85
C LEU A 411 19.71 -21.12 13.75
N GLU A 412 20.75 -21.79 13.31
CA GLU A 412 21.61 -21.31 12.20
C GLU A 412 20.90 -21.47 10.86
N LYS A 413 20.30 -22.65 10.63
CA LYS A 413 19.47 -22.94 9.46
C LYS A 413 18.04 -22.38 9.57
N ALA A 414 17.67 -21.87 10.75
CA ALA A 414 16.32 -21.42 11.08
C ALA A 414 15.26 -22.50 10.78
N SER A 415 15.53 -23.74 11.18
CA SER A 415 14.66 -24.89 10.90
C SER A 415 14.21 -25.61 12.17
N ILE A 416 13.02 -26.20 12.09
CA ILE A 416 12.44 -27.07 13.12
C ILE A 416 12.05 -28.38 12.46
N LYS A 417 12.52 -29.50 13.02
CA LYS A 417 12.05 -30.84 12.68
C LYS A 417 11.05 -31.29 13.71
N MET A 418 9.88 -31.67 13.26
CA MET A 418 8.76 -32.02 14.11
C MET A 418 8.06 -33.29 13.62
N GLU A 419 7.27 -33.88 14.48
CA GLU A 419 6.42 -35.03 14.20
C GLU A 419 5.53 -34.80 12.98
N ASN A 420 5.46 -35.79 12.10
CA ASN A 420 4.53 -35.78 10.98
C ASN A 420 3.16 -36.28 11.41
N ILE A 421 2.28 -35.40 11.82
CA ILE A 421 0.90 -35.74 12.17
C ILE A 421 0.14 -36.05 10.88
N ILE A 422 -0.46 -37.24 10.82
CA ILE A 422 -1.32 -37.67 9.71
C ILE A 422 -2.73 -37.14 9.95
N GLY A 423 -3.18 -36.22 9.06
CA GLY A 423 -4.50 -35.60 9.16
C GLY A 423 -4.72 -34.61 8.03
N LYS A 424 -5.95 -34.12 7.92
CA LYS A 424 -6.28 -33.01 7.01
C LYS A 424 -6.02 -31.68 7.72
N PRO A 425 -5.48 -30.67 7.02
CA PRO A 425 -5.43 -29.31 7.55
C PRO A 425 -6.82 -28.80 7.92
N LEU A 426 -6.91 -28.01 8.98
CA LEU A 426 -8.19 -27.47 9.44
C LEU A 426 -8.88 -26.64 8.37
N ASN A 427 -8.11 -25.89 7.59
CA ASN A 427 -8.62 -25.09 6.46
C ASN A 427 -9.29 -25.92 5.35
N ASP A 428 -8.96 -27.21 5.25
CA ASP A 428 -9.56 -28.13 4.27
C ASP A 428 -10.82 -28.79 4.81
N ILE A 429 -11.19 -28.50 6.07
CA ILE A 429 -12.32 -29.13 6.77
C ILE A 429 -13.41 -28.09 7.12
N ILE A 430 -13.01 -26.83 7.30
CA ILE A 430 -13.92 -25.71 7.56
C ILE A 430 -14.27 -25.08 6.21
N GLU A 431 -15.49 -25.34 5.74
CA GLU A 431 -16.12 -24.64 4.61
C GLU A 431 -16.71 -23.31 5.07
#